data_95e78df5629302e24cdac5001edddd51
#
_entry.id   95e78df5629302e24cdac5001edddd51
#
_cell.length_a   1.000
_cell.length_b   1.000
_cell.length_c   1.000
_cell.angle_alpha   90.00
_cell.angle_beta   90.00
_cell.angle_gamma   90.00
#
_symmetry.space_group_name_H-M   'P 1'
#
loop_
_entity.id
_entity.type
_entity.pdbx_description
1 polymer ?
#
loop_
_entity_poly.entity_id
_entity_poly.type
_entity_poly.pdbx_seq_one_letter_code
_entity_poly.pdbx_strand_id
1 'polypeptide(L)'
;MNAPVQDPAREPSAAEFLQQLDAQLIPAAEPTASQKHWFDEVPSTFTAEQRAHTTILHAGLTMAHDLFIQSAFRGLGYKVHAMDVPDNDSLQLGREFGNRGQCNPTYFTVGNLVKQLKTMHEGGMSKEDIIKNYIFIEIKELAF
;
A
#
# COMPACT_ATOMS: atom_id res chain seq x y z
N MET A 1 -51.70 -32.40 -26.76
CA MET A 1 -50.55 -32.54 -25.86
C MET A 1 -50.55 -31.33 -24.94
N ASN A 2 -50.95 -31.48 -23.68
CA ASN A 2 -50.99 -30.37 -22.74
C ASN A 2 -49.64 -30.24 -22.07
N ALA A 3 -49.06 -29.08 -22.10
CA ALA A 3 -47.89 -28.76 -21.35
C ALA A 3 -48.22 -28.81 -19.83
N PRO A 4 -47.31 -29.28 -18.96
CA PRO A 4 -47.57 -29.33 -17.54
C PRO A 4 -47.73 -27.91 -16.99
N VAL A 5 -48.81 -27.65 -16.27
CA VAL A 5 -49.05 -26.42 -15.55
C VAL A 5 -48.04 -26.36 -14.40
N GLN A 6 -47.18 -25.37 -14.44
CA GLN A 6 -46.25 -25.11 -13.34
C GLN A 6 -47.03 -24.49 -12.18
N ASP A 7 -46.93 -25.12 -11.03
CA ASP A 7 -47.48 -24.60 -9.78
C ASP A 7 -46.61 -23.44 -9.28
N PRO A 8 -47.14 -22.21 -9.19
CA PRO A 8 -46.35 -21.04 -8.83
C PRO A 8 -45.92 -21.03 -7.35
N ALA A 9 -46.37 -21.98 -6.55
CA ALA A 9 -46.07 -22.05 -5.10
C ALA A 9 -45.06 -23.14 -4.73
N ARG A 10 -44.49 -23.85 -5.72
CA ARG A 10 -43.48 -24.89 -5.43
C ARG A 10 -42.10 -24.26 -5.26
N GLU A 11 -41.56 -24.34 -4.02
CA GLU A 11 -40.14 -24.00 -3.81
C GLU A 11 -39.22 -24.92 -4.64
N PRO A 12 -38.22 -24.38 -5.29
CA PRO A 12 -37.28 -25.16 -6.10
C PRO A 12 -36.57 -26.19 -5.20
N SER A 13 -36.36 -27.38 -5.71
CA SER A 13 -35.53 -28.36 -5.02
C SER A 13 -34.09 -27.88 -4.91
N ALA A 14 -33.33 -28.42 -3.95
CA ALA A 14 -31.93 -28.05 -3.77
C ALA A 14 -31.09 -28.20 -5.08
N ALA A 15 -31.42 -29.20 -5.91
CA ALA A 15 -30.77 -29.40 -7.19
C ALA A 15 -31.14 -28.33 -8.23
N GLU A 16 -32.42 -27.93 -8.29
CA GLU A 16 -32.90 -26.85 -9.16
C GLU A 16 -32.31 -25.49 -8.74
N PHE A 17 -32.19 -25.25 -7.42
CA PHE A 17 -31.56 -24.05 -6.86
C PHE A 17 -30.06 -23.98 -7.21
N LEU A 18 -29.33 -25.09 -7.10
CA LEU A 18 -27.91 -25.16 -7.50
C LEU A 18 -27.73 -24.92 -9.00
N GLN A 19 -28.61 -25.49 -9.84
CA GLN A 19 -28.58 -25.22 -11.28
C GLN A 19 -28.86 -23.75 -11.63
N GLN A 20 -29.77 -23.10 -10.89
CA GLN A 20 -30.03 -21.67 -11.05
C GLN A 20 -28.84 -20.81 -10.60
N LEU A 21 -28.14 -21.21 -9.52
CA LEU A 21 -26.90 -20.54 -9.09
C LEU A 21 -25.80 -20.71 -10.11
N ASP A 22 -25.59 -21.90 -10.65
CA ASP A 22 -24.59 -22.14 -11.70
C ASP A 22 -24.89 -21.36 -12.99
N ALA A 23 -26.16 -21.19 -13.33
CA ALA A 23 -26.56 -20.36 -14.48
C ALA A 23 -26.40 -18.83 -14.24
N GLN A 24 -26.38 -18.41 -12.97
CA GLN A 24 -26.14 -17.02 -12.57
C GLN A 24 -24.66 -16.70 -12.30
N LEU A 25 -23.83 -17.74 -12.13
CA LEU A 25 -22.39 -17.55 -12.09
C LEU A 25 -21.97 -16.96 -13.44
N ILE A 26 -21.53 -15.71 -13.40
CA ILE A 26 -20.91 -15.06 -14.55
C ILE A 26 -19.81 -16.03 -15.02
N PRO A 27 -19.84 -16.52 -16.28
CA PRO A 27 -18.78 -17.37 -16.79
C PRO A 27 -17.46 -16.71 -16.47
N ALA A 28 -16.56 -17.44 -15.80
CA ALA A 28 -15.25 -16.93 -15.47
C ALA A 28 -14.69 -16.35 -16.76
N ALA A 29 -14.45 -15.03 -16.77
CA ALA A 29 -13.91 -14.36 -17.94
C ALA A 29 -12.69 -15.18 -18.38
N GLU A 30 -12.70 -15.64 -19.64
CA GLU A 30 -11.55 -16.32 -20.23
C GLU A 30 -10.31 -15.53 -19.83
N PRO A 31 -9.21 -16.18 -19.38
CA PRO A 31 -8.00 -15.46 -19.00
C PRO A 31 -7.53 -14.68 -20.23
N THR A 32 -7.98 -13.43 -20.32
CA THR A 32 -7.45 -12.48 -21.28
C THR A 32 -5.95 -12.49 -21.13
N ALA A 33 -5.27 -12.76 -22.23
CA ALA A 33 -3.83 -12.89 -22.40
C ALA A 33 -3.08 -12.13 -21.29
N SER A 34 -2.34 -12.86 -20.48
CA SER A 34 -1.57 -12.46 -19.29
C SER A 34 -1.47 -10.94 -19.18
N GLN A 35 -2.37 -10.34 -18.44
CA GLN A 35 -2.13 -8.99 -17.96
C GLN A 35 -0.82 -9.06 -17.20
N LYS A 36 0.23 -8.48 -17.81
CA LYS A 36 1.50 -8.30 -17.14
C LYS A 36 1.17 -7.63 -15.82
N HIS A 37 1.26 -8.37 -14.72
CA HIS A 37 1.07 -7.79 -13.39
C HIS A 37 1.98 -6.57 -13.32
N TRP A 38 1.40 -5.41 -13.11
CA TRP A 38 2.18 -4.21 -12.92
C TRP A 38 3.09 -4.45 -11.71
N PHE A 39 4.37 -4.52 -11.97
CA PHE A 39 5.40 -4.71 -10.96
C PHE A 39 6.20 -3.43 -10.92
N ASP A 40 6.10 -2.71 -9.83
CA ASP A 40 6.95 -1.58 -9.56
C ASP A 40 8.30 -2.11 -9.08
N GLU A 41 9.35 -1.87 -9.84
CA GLU A 41 10.71 -2.20 -9.39
C GLU A 41 11.08 -1.27 -8.24
N VAL A 42 10.83 -1.74 -7.02
CA VAL A 42 11.30 -1.05 -5.83
C VAL A 42 12.83 -1.16 -5.80
N PRO A 43 13.58 -0.03 -5.75
CA PRO A 43 15.03 -0.09 -5.64
C PRO A 43 15.44 -0.90 -4.41
N SER A 44 16.15 -2.00 -4.64
CA SER A 44 16.61 -2.91 -3.58
C SER A 44 18.05 -2.65 -3.14
N THR A 45 18.73 -1.72 -3.81
CA THR A 45 20.14 -1.43 -3.56
C THR A 45 20.35 0.04 -3.25
N PHE A 46 21.23 0.33 -2.30
CA PHE A 46 21.70 1.67 -1.97
C PHE A 46 23.22 1.69 -2.15
N THR A 47 23.69 2.50 -3.09
CA THR A 47 25.12 2.53 -3.45
C THR A 47 25.93 3.52 -2.60
N ALA A 48 27.25 3.35 -2.60
CA ALA A 48 28.15 4.25 -1.88
C ALA A 48 28.06 5.70 -2.40
N GLU A 49 27.81 5.88 -3.69
CA GLU A 49 27.66 7.20 -4.32
C GLU A 49 26.39 7.90 -3.84
N GLN A 50 25.30 7.16 -3.67
CA GLN A 50 24.03 7.70 -3.18
C GLN A 50 24.14 8.26 -1.75
N ARG A 51 25.04 7.72 -0.94
CA ARG A 51 25.25 8.12 0.45
C ARG A 51 25.50 9.61 0.62
N ALA A 52 26.18 10.25 -0.34
CA ALA A 52 26.56 11.65 -0.26
C ALA A 52 25.40 12.62 -0.52
N HIS A 53 24.38 12.22 -1.28
CA HIS A 53 23.31 13.13 -1.74
C HIS A 53 21.89 12.64 -1.50
N THR A 54 21.67 11.35 -1.28
CA THR A 54 20.33 10.82 -1.02
C THR A 54 20.03 10.85 0.48
N THR A 55 18.87 11.38 0.84
CA THR A 55 18.36 11.39 2.20
C THR A 55 17.40 10.22 2.41
N ILE A 56 17.66 9.45 3.44
CA ILE A 56 16.81 8.34 3.85
C ILE A 56 15.73 8.90 4.78
N LEU A 57 14.47 8.75 4.38
CA LEU A 57 13.32 8.98 5.26
C LEU A 57 13.03 7.70 6.02
N HIS A 58 12.79 7.84 7.31
CA HIS A 58 12.54 6.70 8.19
C HIS A 58 11.47 7.07 9.23
N ALA A 59 10.55 6.17 9.48
CA ALA A 59 9.56 6.26 10.55
C ALA A 59 8.87 4.90 10.75
N GLY A 60 7.97 4.85 11.73
CA GLY A 60 7.07 3.71 11.90
C GLY A 60 7.33 2.91 13.16
N LEU A 61 8.32 3.32 13.96
CA LEU A 61 8.56 2.77 15.28
C LEU A 61 8.05 3.74 16.37
N THR A 62 8.73 3.85 17.47
CA THR A 62 8.49 4.91 18.46
C THR A 62 9.44 6.06 18.20
N MET A 63 9.07 7.27 18.63
CA MET A 63 9.91 8.46 18.51
C MET A 63 11.35 8.22 19.02
N ALA A 64 11.50 7.49 20.12
CA ALA A 64 12.83 7.18 20.66
C ALA A 64 13.63 6.26 19.72
N HIS A 65 13.00 5.20 19.18
CA HIS A 65 13.66 4.30 18.24
C HIS A 65 14.04 5.02 16.96
N ASP A 66 13.15 5.85 16.43
CA ASP A 66 13.39 6.60 15.19
C ASP A 66 14.56 7.57 15.35
N LEU A 67 14.67 8.25 16.49
CA LEU A 67 15.80 9.12 16.82
C LEU A 67 17.11 8.35 17.01
N PHE A 68 17.08 7.16 17.65
CA PHE A 68 18.26 6.33 17.79
C PHE A 68 18.76 5.81 16.44
N ILE A 69 17.86 5.32 15.58
CA ILE A 69 18.21 4.86 14.25
C ILE A 69 18.78 6.02 13.43
N GLN A 70 18.13 7.17 13.43
CA GLN A 70 18.64 8.37 12.76
C GLN A 70 20.05 8.72 13.22
N SER A 71 20.28 8.72 14.53
CA SER A 71 21.58 9.07 15.11
C SER A 71 22.67 8.06 14.75
N ALA A 72 22.36 6.77 14.80
CA ALA A 72 23.28 5.70 14.41
C ALA A 72 23.69 5.81 12.94
N PHE A 73 22.73 5.97 12.04
CA PHE A 73 23.04 6.11 10.62
C PHE A 73 23.77 7.41 10.29
N ARG A 74 23.44 8.53 10.96
CA ARG A 74 24.18 9.78 10.82
C ARG A 74 25.63 9.64 11.30
N GLY A 75 25.85 8.91 12.39
CA GLY A 75 27.19 8.56 12.87
C GLY A 75 28.02 7.75 11.86
N LEU A 76 27.37 6.95 11.04
CA LEU A 76 27.96 6.22 9.92
C LEU A 76 28.09 7.08 8.63
N GLY A 77 27.70 8.34 8.66
CA GLY A 77 27.82 9.28 7.53
C GLY A 77 26.67 9.22 6.51
N TYR A 78 25.53 8.63 6.84
CA TYR A 78 24.33 8.70 6.01
C TYR A 78 23.54 9.96 6.30
N LYS A 79 22.84 10.47 5.28
CA LYS A 79 21.79 11.48 5.47
C LYS A 79 20.50 10.78 5.82
N VAL A 80 20.03 10.91 7.04
CA VAL A 80 18.80 10.28 7.52
C VAL A 80 17.93 11.30 8.21
N HIS A 81 16.64 11.25 7.94
CA HIS A 81 15.63 12.08 8.56
C HIS A 81 14.52 11.19 9.13
N ALA A 82 14.42 11.17 10.45
CA ALA A 82 13.27 10.59 11.14
C ALA A 82 12.08 11.51 10.95
N MET A 83 11.02 10.99 10.33
CA MET A 83 9.78 11.74 10.14
C MET A 83 9.07 11.95 11.47
N ASP A 84 8.18 12.93 11.51
CA ASP A 84 7.36 13.21 12.68
C ASP A 84 6.45 12.03 13.04
N VAL A 85 6.02 11.99 14.31
CA VAL A 85 5.05 11.00 14.77
C VAL A 85 3.74 11.17 14.00
N PRO A 86 3.18 10.10 13.43
CA PRO A 86 1.94 10.19 12.67
C PRO A 86 0.77 10.63 13.55
N ASP A 87 -0.08 11.46 13.00
CA ASP A 87 -1.27 12.04 13.62
C ASP A 87 -2.55 11.65 12.86
N ASN A 88 -3.67 12.27 13.22
CA ASN A 88 -4.95 12.04 12.56
C ASN A 88 -4.95 12.42 11.08
N ASP A 89 -4.21 13.46 10.68
CA ASP A 89 -4.08 13.86 9.28
C ASP A 89 -3.34 12.77 8.49
N SER A 90 -2.30 12.20 9.11
CA SER A 90 -1.61 11.03 8.56
C SER A 90 -2.57 9.85 8.35
N LEU A 91 -3.47 9.57 9.30
CA LEU A 91 -4.47 8.52 9.15
C LEU A 91 -5.42 8.80 7.96
N GLN A 92 -5.89 10.03 7.79
CA GLN A 92 -6.77 10.40 6.68
C GLN A 92 -6.07 10.27 5.33
N LEU A 93 -4.84 10.78 5.21
CA LEU A 93 -4.02 10.63 4.02
C LEU A 93 -3.72 9.15 3.71
N GLY A 94 -3.46 8.36 4.74
CA GLY A 94 -3.25 6.92 4.56
C GLY A 94 -4.48 6.19 4.03
N ARG A 95 -5.69 6.57 4.46
CA ARG A 95 -6.94 6.02 3.94
C ARG A 95 -7.24 6.48 2.51
N GLU A 96 -6.81 7.69 2.15
CA GLU A 96 -6.98 8.24 0.80
C GLU A 96 -6.03 7.59 -0.20
N PHE A 97 -4.75 7.47 0.15
CA PHE A 97 -3.68 7.02 -0.76
C PHE A 97 -3.29 5.55 -0.60
N GLY A 98 -3.62 4.92 0.52
CA GLY A 98 -3.32 3.52 0.77
C GLY A 98 -4.35 2.56 0.17
N ASN A 99 -3.96 1.30 0.04
CA ASN A 99 -4.87 0.24 -0.40
C ASN A 99 -6.00 0.03 0.61
N ARG A 100 -7.20 -0.24 0.13
CA ARG A 100 -8.35 -0.55 0.99
C ARG A 100 -8.15 -1.88 1.73
N GLY A 101 -8.68 -1.96 2.95
CA GLY A 101 -8.63 -3.19 3.74
C GLY A 101 -7.33 -3.43 4.49
N GLN A 102 -6.45 -2.43 4.57
CA GLN A 102 -5.23 -2.49 5.36
C GLN A 102 -5.51 -2.25 6.86
N CYS A 103 -4.60 -2.72 7.71
CA CYS A 103 -4.66 -2.43 9.14
C CYS A 103 -4.35 -0.95 9.42
N ASN A 104 -4.82 -0.44 10.56
CA ASN A 104 -4.61 0.97 10.92
C ASN A 104 -3.14 1.40 10.95
N PRO A 105 -2.18 0.62 11.49
CA PRO A 105 -0.76 0.98 11.45
C PRO A 105 -0.25 1.26 10.03
N THR A 106 -0.66 0.46 9.05
CA THR A 106 -0.29 0.69 7.64
C THR A 106 -0.81 2.04 7.14
N TYR A 107 -2.06 2.40 7.47
CA TYR A 107 -2.59 3.71 7.08
C TYR A 107 -1.80 4.86 7.72
N PHE A 108 -1.40 4.73 8.98
CA PHE A 108 -0.56 5.74 9.64
C PHE A 108 0.81 5.88 8.96
N THR A 109 1.45 4.76 8.60
CA THR A 109 2.76 4.76 7.94
C THR A 109 2.68 5.38 6.54
N VAL A 110 1.75 4.92 5.71
CA VAL A 110 1.55 5.46 4.34
C VAL A 110 1.19 6.93 4.40
N GLY A 111 0.26 7.30 5.25
CA GLY A 111 -0.19 8.69 5.36
C GLY A 111 0.87 9.63 5.90
N ASN A 112 1.71 9.16 6.83
CA ASN A 112 2.83 9.94 7.34
C ASN A 112 3.86 10.25 6.24
N LEU A 113 4.16 9.24 5.41
CA LEU A 113 5.01 9.44 4.24
C LEU A 113 4.40 10.45 3.26
N VAL A 114 3.11 10.27 2.92
CA VAL A 114 2.40 11.20 2.01
C VAL A 114 2.41 12.63 2.58
N LYS A 115 2.15 12.79 3.88
CA LYS A 115 2.20 14.10 4.57
C LYS A 115 3.58 14.73 4.45
N GLN A 116 4.63 13.96 4.71
CA GLN A 116 6.01 14.43 4.57
C GLN A 116 6.33 14.88 3.15
N LEU A 117 5.97 14.08 2.13
CA LEU A 117 6.20 14.43 0.73
C LEU A 117 5.42 15.68 0.30
N LYS A 118 4.17 15.84 0.76
CA LYS A 118 3.37 17.04 0.53
C LYS A 118 4.01 18.28 1.16
N THR A 119 4.44 18.19 2.41
CA THR A 119 5.12 19.27 3.11
C THR A 119 6.39 19.72 2.38
N MET A 120 7.18 18.77 1.88
CA MET A 120 8.39 19.09 1.11
C MET A 120 8.05 19.80 -0.20
N HIS A 121 7.01 19.34 -0.90
CA HIS A 121 6.56 19.96 -2.14
C HIS A 121 5.98 21.37 -1.91
N GLU A 122 5.17 21.55 -0.90
CA GLU A 122 4.61 22.85 -0.48
C GLU A 122 5.70 23.83 -0.01
N GLY A 123 6.81 23.28 0.54
CA GLY A 123 8.03 24.02 0.87
C GLY A 123 8.87 24.45 -0.34
N GLY A 124 8.40 24.16 -1.55
CA GLY A 124 9.03 24.60 -2.81
C GLY A 124 9.95 23.58 -3.48
N MET A 125 10.01 22.34 -2.98
CA MET A 125 10.79 21.27 -3.61
C MET A 125 10.04 20.68 -4.81
N SER A 126 10.70 20.51 -5.95
CA SER A 126 10.09 19.87 -7.10
C SER A 126 9.88 18.36 -6.86
N LYS A 127 8.89 17.77 -7.54
CA LYS A 127 8.64 16.32 -7.45
C LYS A 127 9.86 15.52 -7.94
N GLU A 128 10.51 16.00 -8.97
CA GLU A 128 11.70 15.40 -9.55
C GLU A 128 12.87 15.40 -8.56
N ASP A 129 13.04 16.49 -7.81
CA ASP A 129 14.08 16.59 -6.78
C ASP A 129 13.77 15.67 -5.59
N ILE A 130 12.51 15.56 -5.21
CA ILE A 130 12.08 14.63 -4.13
C ILE A 130 12.42 13.19 -4.56
N ILE A 131 11.99 12.76 -5.73
CA ILE A 131 12.21 11.39 -6.23
C ILE A 131 13.72 11.09 -6.37
N LYS A 132 14.50 12.06 -6.81
CA LYS A 132 15.93 11.89 -7.03
C LYS A 132 16.75 11.83 -5.75
N ASN A 133 16.35 12.60 -4.72
CA ASN A 133 17.19 12.84 -3.55
C ASN A 133 16.69 12.18 -2.28
N TYR A 134 15.53 11.54 -2.29
CA TYR A 134 14.94 10.91 -1.12
C TYR A 134 14.54 9.47 -1.40
N ILE A 135 14.78 8.62 -0.42
CA ILE A 135 14.27 7.24 -0.38
C ILE A 135 13.58 7.00 0.96
N PHE A 136 12.58 6.16 0.97
CA PHE A 136 11.91 5.72 2.19
C PHE A 136 12.33 4.30 2.54
N ILE A 137 12.71 4.10 3.79
CA ILE A 137 12.98 2.76 4.34
C ILE A 137 11.86 2.39 5.29
N GLU A 138 11.12 1.36 4.92
CA GLU A 138 10.15 0.71 5.80
C GLU A 138 10.77 -0.53 6.41
N ILE A 139 10.60 -0.69 7.72
CA ILE A 139 10.97 -1.94 8.40
C ILE A 139 9.82 -2.91 8.17
N LYS A 140 10.01 -3.85 7.24
CA LYS A 140 9.10 -4.98 7.12
C LYS A 140 9.27 -5.87 8.35
N GLU A 141 8.20 -6.02 9.10
CA GLU A 141 8.12 -7.07 10.10
C GLU A 141 8.33 -8.41 9.39
N LEU A 142 9.39 -9.12 9.76
CA LEU A 142 9.58 -10.50 9.31
C LEU A 142 8.43 -11.30 9.93
N ALA A 143 7.44 -11.64 9.13
CA ALA A 143 6.44 -12.62 9.52
C ALA A 143 7.19 -13.96 9.73
N PHE A 144 7.27 -14.38 10.97
CA PHE A 144 7.72 -15.72 11.37
C PHE A 144 6.60 -16.73 11.14
#